data_4224dacc597ba448066f47901f157425
#
_entry.id   4224dacc597ba448066f47901f157425
#
_cell.length_a   1.000
_cell.length_b   1.000
_cell.length_c   1.000
_cell.angle_alpha   90.00
_cell.angle_beta   90.00
_cell.angle_gamma   90.00
#
_symmetry.space_group_name_H-M   'P 1'
#
loop_
_entity.id
_entity.type
_entity.pdbx_description
1 polymer ?
#
loop_
_entity_poly.entity_id
_entity_poly.type
_entity_poly.pdbx_seq_one_letter_code
_entity_poly.pdbx_strand_id
1 'polypeptide(L)'
;MPNKPIRYVVNTHHHFDHAGGLGPFVVEGATIITHDVNKAFFESSLAAPRTVQPDKLAQSGKKATVEGMQDKRVLSDGTRTVELYLIQGTVHGDGLIMAYLPKEKLLVEADAYTPAAPNAAPPAQPNPAQVNLYDNIERLKLAVDQILPLHGRKVPLAELQKWIGKAS
;
A
#
# COMPACT_ATOMS: atom_id res chain seq x y z
N MET A 1 9.68 13.87 11.05
CA MET A 1 11.07 13.65 11.48
C MET A 1 11.90 14.81 10.97
N PRO A 2 12.25 15.76 11.81
CA PRO A 2 13.09 16.87 11.36
C PRO A 2 14.43 16.33 10.84
N ASN A 3 14.88 16.88 9.73
CA ASN A 3 16.16 16.55 9.07
C ASN A 3 16.28 15.17 8.39
N LYS A 4 15.17 14.45 8.15
CA LYS A 4 15.19 13.24 7.33
C LYS A 4 14.29 13.44 6.11
N PRO A 5 14.85 13.55 4.90
CA PRO A 5 14.05 13.67 3.69
C PRO A 5 13.27 12.38 3.42
N ILE A 6 12.04 12.52 2.95
CA ILE A 6 11.27 11.39 2.41
C ILE A 6 11.82 11.11 1.01
N ARG A 7 12.46 9.96 0.82
CA ARG A 7 13.02 9.56 -0.48
C ARG A 7 12.02 8.87 -1.37
N TYR A 8 11.16 8.04 -0.76
CA TYR A 8 10.18 7.24 -1.48
C TYR A 8 8.82 7.36 -0.83
N VAL A 9 7.79 7.40 -1.65
CA VAL A 9 6.39 7.20 -1.25
C VAL A 9 5.88 5.99 -2.02
N VAL A 10 5.47 4.96 -1.31
CA VAL A 10 4.83 3.79 -1.93
C VAL A 10 3.34 4.07 -2.05
N ASN A 11 2.85 4.10 -3.27
CA ASN A 11 1.42 4.17 -3.54
C ASN A 11 0.90 2.77 -3.83
N THR A 12 -0.06 2.32 -3.05
CA THR A 12 -0.59 0.96 -3.13
C THR A 12 -1.39 0.71 -4.41
N HIS A 13 -2.21 1.69 -4.83
CA HIS A 13 -3.00 1.65 -6.06
C HIS A 13 -3.59 3.05 -6.38
N HIS A 14 -4.32 3.18 -7.48
CA HIS A 14 -4.73 4.47 -8.04
C HIS A 14 -6.01 5.08 -7.47
N HIS A 15 -6.70 4.46 -6.51
CA HIS A 15 -7.90 5.04 -5.93
C HIS A 15 -7.59 6.38 -5.23
N PHE A 16 -8.55 7.29 -5.28
CA PHE A 16 -8.36 8.69 -4.90
C PHE A 16 -7.91 8.87 -3.45
N ASP A 17 -8.47 8.14 -2.52
CA ASP A 17 -8.16 8.20 -1.09
C ASP A 17 -6.73 7.75 -0.75
N HIS A 18 -6.09 6.97 -1.67
CA HIS A 18 -4.68 6.58 -1.57
C HIS A 18 -3.74 7.42 -2.45
N ALA A 19 -4.27 8.05 -3.48
CA ALA A 19 -3.48 8.77 -4.49
C ALA A 19 -3.53 10.30 -4.35
N GLY A 20 -4.61 10.85 -3.79
CA GLY A 20 -4.87 12.29 -3.79
C GLY A 20 -3.83 13.14 -3.03
N GLY A 21 -3.09 12.53 -2.10
CA GLY A 21 -2.08 13.19 -1.26
C GLY A 21 -0.64 13.20 -1.81
N LEU A 22 -0.37 12.72 -3.03
CA LEU A 22 1.00 12.53 -3.53
C LEU A 22 1.73 13.83 -3.88
N GLY A 23 1.01 14.88 -4.31
CA GLY A 23 1.60 16.14 -4.75
C GLY A 23 2.61 16.77 -3.78
N PRO A 24 2.32 16.92 -2.49
CA PRO A 24 3.25 17.46 -1.50
C PRO A 24 4.58 16.68 -1.42
N PHE A 25 4.55 15.36 -1.54
CA PHE A 25 5.77 14.54 -1.52
C PHE A 25 6.63 14.76 -2.77
N VAL A 26 6.00 14.97 -3.93
CA VAL A 26 6.72 15.35 -5.16
C VAL A 26 7.42 16.70 -4.97
N VAL A 27 6.77 17.66 -4.33
CA VAL A 27 7.38 18.98 -4.00
C VAL A 27 8.61 18.82 -3.11
N GLU A 28 8.61 17.86 -2.17
CA GLU A 28 9.76 17.54 -1.32
C GLU A 28 10.84 16.70 -2.04
N GLY A 29 10.60 16.29 -3.28
CA GLY A 29 11.54 15.52 -4.10
C GLY A 29 11.50 14.01 -3.90
N ALA A 30 10.43 13.50 -3.31
CA ALA A 30 10.26 12.06 -3.17
C ALA A 30 9.93 11.40 -4.52
N THR A 31 10.46 10.19 -4.72
CA THR A 31 10.07 9.30 -5.83
C THR A 31 8.82 8.52 -5.44
N ILE A 32 7.82 8.51 -6.31
CA ILE A 32 6.62 7.70 -6.14
C ILE A 32 6.88 6.30 -6.69
N ILE A 33 6.69 5.29 -5.86
CA ILE A 33 6.75 3.88 -6.27
C ILE A 33 5.34 3.33 -6.36
N THR A 34 5.01 2.70 -7.48
CA THR A 34 3.71 2.06 -7.70
C THR A 34 3.90 0.81 -8.56
N HIS A 35 2.85 0.01 -8.77
CA HIS A 35 2.91 -1.08 -9.74
C HIS A 35 2.95 -0.54 -11.19
N ASP A 36 3.61 -1.27 -12.08
CA ASP A 36 3.79 -0.87 -13.48
C ASP A 36 2.48 -0.51 -14.19
N VAL A 37 1.39 -1.22 -13.90
CA VAL A 37 0.08 -0.95 -14.51
C VAL A 37 -0.49 0.43 -14.14
N ASN A 38 -0.09 0.99 -12.99
CA ASN A 38 -0.55 2.29 -12.50
C ASN A 38 0.42 3.42 -12.85
N LYS A 39 1.62 3.12 -13.35
CA LYS A 39 2.68 4.11 -13.58
C LYS A 39 2.23 5.22 -14.53
N ALA A 40 1.72 4.88 -15.70
CA ALA A 40 1.27 5.87 -16.69
C ALA A 40 0.14 6.77 -16.17
N PHE A 41 -0.77 6.21 -15.35
CA PHE A 41 -1.80 6.99 -14.68
C PHE A 41 -1.19 8.07 -13.76
N PHE A 42 -0.22 7.72 -12.93
CA PHE A 42 0.41 8.67 -12.02
C PHE A 42 1.29 9.68 -12.75
N GLU A 43 2.03 9.29 -13.78
CA GLU A 43 2.79 10.22 -14.62
C GLU A 43 1.88 11.28 -15.24
N SER A 44 0.75 10.86 -15.81
CA SER A 44 -0.25 11.76 -16.39
C SER A 44 -0.95 12.62 -15.34
N SER A 45 -1.44 12.00 -14.27
CA SER A 45 -2.20 12.68 -13.22
C SER A 45 -1.37 13.73 -12.48
N LEU A 46 -0.10 13.43 -12.16
CA LEU A 46 0.79 14.37 -11.48
C LEU A 46 1.32 15.48 -12.40
N ALA A 47 1.34 15.27 -13.71
CA ALA A 47 1.69 16.28 -14.70
C ALA A 47 0.50 17.14 -15.15
N ALA A 48 -0.73 16.75 -14.83
CA ALA A 48 -1.93 17.44 -15.28
C ALA A 48 -1.98 18.91 -14.77
N PRO A 49 -2.34 19.87 -15.61
CA PRO A 49 -2.46 21.26 -15.18
C PRO A 49 -3.61 21.44 -14.18
N ARG A 50 -3.35 22.15 -13.09
CA ARG A 50 -4.31 22.48 -12.03
C ARG A 50 -4.66 23.96 -12.11
N THR A 51 -5.43 24.34 -13.15
CA THR A 51 -5.66 25.75 -13.50
C THR A 51 -6.73 26.43 -12.67
N VAL A 52 -7.73 25.66 -12.18
CA VAL A 52 -8.84 26.24 -11.40
C VAL A 52 -8.40 26.57 -9.99
N GLN A 53 -7.69 25.68 -9.33
CA GLN A 53 -7.12 25.89 -8.00
C GLN A 53 -5.73 25.25 -7.93
N PRO A 54 -4.68 26.04 -8.28
CA PRO A 54 -3.30 25.53 -8.27
C PRO A 54 -2.88 25.05 -6.88
N ASP A 55 -2.54 23.78 -6.76
CA ASP A 55 -1.96 23.20 -5.55
C ASP A 55 -0.46 23.50 -5.44
N LYS A 56 0.17 23.06 -4.34
CA LYS A 56 1.61 23.24 -4.12
C LYS A 56 2.46 22.65 -5.24
N LEU A 57 2.04 21.51 -5.83
CA LEU A 57 2.78 20.89 -6.93
C LEU A 57 2.74 21.78 -8.18
N ALA A 58 1.56 22.25 -8.58
CA ALA A 58 1.42 23.17 -9.72
C ALA A 58 2.21 24.48 -9.52
N GLN A 59 2.18 25.06 -8.31
CA GLN A 59 2.92 26.27 -7.96
C GLN A 59 4.44 26.08 -7.95
N SER A 60 4.92 24.87 -7.62
CA SER A 60 6.36 24.58 -7.51
C SER A 60 7.05 24.39 -8.86
N GLY A 61 6.31 24.10 -9.92
CA GLY A 61 6.85 23.72 -11.23
C GLY A 61 7.64 22.39 -11.25
N LYS A 62 7.67 21.64 -10.13
CA LYS A 62 8.39 20.37 -10.05
C LYS A 62 7.66 19.28 -10.82
N LYS A 63 8.44 18.35 -11.37
CA LYS A 63 7.92 17.17 -12.05
C LYS A 63 8.03 15.96 -11.12
N ALA A 64 7.04 15.08 -11.17
CA ALA A 64 7.07 13.84 -10.44
C ALA A 64 8.06 12.85 -11.07
N THR A 65 8.79 12.13 -10.20
CA THR A 65 9.49 10.90 -10.58
C THR A 65 8.63 9.73 -10.15
N VAL A 66 8.18 8.92 -11.11
CA VAL A 66 7.36 7.73 -10.85
C VAL A 66 8.13 6.50 -11.29
N GLU A 67 8.39 5.60 -10.36
CA GLU A 67 9.03 4.31 -10.62
C GLU A 67 8.00 3.19 -10.50
N GLY A 68 7.95 2.34 -11.53
CA GLY A 68 7.14 1.13 -11.52
C GLY A 68 7.83 -0.03 -10.82
N MET A 69 7.03 -0.98 -10.36
CA MET A 69 7.50 -2.29 -9.92
C MET A 69 6.58 -3.38 -10.47
N GLN A 70 7.10 -4.60 -10.57
CA GLN A 70 6.33 -5.79 -10.91
C GLN A 70 5.99 -6.57 -9.63
N ASP A 71 6.37 -7.84 -9.55
CA ASP A 71 5.97 -8.73 -8.46
C ASP A 71 6.58 -8.37 -7.10
N LYS A 72 7.85 -7.93 -7.09
CA LYS A 72 8.60 -7.61 -5.86
C LYS A 72 9.56 -6.45 -6.07
N ARG A 73 9.68 -5.61 -5.04
CA ARG A 73 10.75 -4.62 -4.90
C ARG A 73 11.24 -4.56 -3.45
N VAL A 74 12.54 -4.38 -3.26
CA VAL A 74 13.15 -4.27 -1.93
C VAL A 74 13.75 -2.88 -1.77
N LEU A 75 13.42 -2.22 -0.67
CA LEU A 75 14.01 -0.97 -0.23
C LEU A 75 14.81 -1.25 1.05
N SER A 76 16.06 -0.79 1.12
CA SER A 76 16.89 -0.98 2.30
C SER A 76 17.81 0.21 2.51
N ASP A 77 18.06 0.56 3.77
CA ASP A 77 19.08 1.52 4.19
C ASP A 77 20.32 0.83 4.81
N GLY A 78 20.40 -0.49 4.68
CA GLY A 78 21.45 -1.32 5.27
C GLY A 78 21.14 -1.80 6.68
N THR A 79 20.17 -1.20 7.39
CA THR A 79 19.76 -1.59 8.76
C THR A 79 18.34 -2.08 8.81
N ARG A 80 17.49 -1.53 7.97
CA ARG A 80 16.07 -1.89 7.82
C ARG A 80 15.75 -2.19 6.38
N THR A 81 14.83 -3.12 6.20
CA THR A 81 14.32 -3.55 4.89
C THR A 81 12.80 -3.40 4.86
N VAL A 82 12.31 -2.88 3.75
CA VAL A 82 10.89 -2.90 3.39
C VAL A 82 10.79 -3.67 2.08
N GLU A 83 10.02 -4.72 2.08
CA GLU A 83 9.73 -5.52 0.89
C GLU A 83 8.36 -5.16 0.37
N LEU A 84 8.27 -4.75 -0.87
CA LEU A 84 7.02 -4.44 -1.56
C LEU A 84 6.62 -5.65 -2.41
N TYR A 85 5.37 -6.03 -2.36
CA TYR A 85 4.84 -7.17 -3.11
C TYR A 85 3.53 -6.82 -3.81
N LEU A 86 3.36 -7.34 -5.02
CA LEU A 86 2.07 -7.37 -5.69
C LEU A 86 1.14 -8.37 -4.99
N ILE A 87 -0.07 -7.95 -4.66
CA ILE A 87 -1.15 -8.86 -4.26
C ILE A 87 -1.73 -9.46 -5.54
N GLN A 88 -1.35 -10.71 -5.85
CA GLN A 88 -1.81 -11.40 -7.05
C GLN A 88 -3.26 -11.85 -6.90
N GLY A 89 -4.03 -11.75 -8.00
CA GLY A 89 -5.43 -12.20 -8.03
C GLY A 89 -6.37 -11.37 -7.17
N THR A 90 -6.00 -10.14 -6.82
CA THR A 90 -6.86 -9.23 -6.05
C THR A 90 -8.14 -8.91 -6.81
N VAL A 91 -9.26 -8.82 -6.07
CA VAL A 91 -10.57 -8.40 -6.60
C VAL A 91 -10.79 -6.89 -6.49
N HIS A 92 -9.85 -6.17 -5.86
CA HIS A 92 -9.99 -4.73 -5.59
C HIS A 92 -9.53 -3.85 -6.77
N GLY A 93 -8.59 -4.32 -7.57
CA GLY A 93 -8.05 -3.59 -8.72
C GLY A 93 -6.63 -4.03 -9.06
N ASP A 94 -6.25 -3.86 -10.34
CA ASP A 94 -4.95 -4.28 -10.82
C ASP A 94 -3.81 -3.48 -10.19
N GLY A 95 -2.72 -4.18 -9.85
CA GLY A 95 -1.51 -3.55 -9.34
C GLY A 95 -1.58 -3.11 -7.88
N LEU A 96 -2.45 -3.71 -7.06
CA LEU A 96 -2.49 -3.48 -5.62
C LEU A 96 -1.20 -4.00 -4.97
N ILE A 97 -0.48 -3.09 -4.28
CA ILE A 97 0.79 -3.39 -3.61
C ILE A 97 0.58 -3.43 -2.09
N MET A 98 1.26 -4.38 -1.45
CA MET A 98 1.45 -4.39 0.00
C MET A 98 2.93 -4.23 0.37
N ALA A 99 3.23 -3.73 1.57
CA ALA A 99 4.58 -3.58 2.09
C ALA A 99 4.77 -4.48 3.32
N TYR A 100 5.87 -5.23 3.34
CA TYR A 100 6.23 -6.10 4.45
C TYR A 100 7.53 -5.63 5.10
N LEU A 101 7.55 -5.53 6.41
CA LEU A 101 8.69 -5.20 7.24
C LEU A 101 9.17 -6.47 7.96
N PRO A 102 10.19 -7.19 7.44
CA PRO A 102 10.57 -8.51 7.93
C PRO A 102 11.00 -8.51 9.40
N LYS A 103 11.76 -7.50 9.82
CA LYS A 103 12.25 -7.41 11.19
C LYS A 103 11.14 -7.21 12.20
N GLU A 104 10.13 -6.43 11.83
CA GLU A 104 8.95 -6.14 12.64
C GLU A 104 7.84 -7.18 12.46
N LYS A 105 7.97 -8.09 11.49
CA LYS A 105 6.94 -9.03 11.04
C LYS A 105 5.59 -8.35 10.81
N LEU A 106 5.66 -7.14 10.28
CA LEU A 106 4.52 -6.26 10.06
C LEU A 106 4.19 -6.19 8.58
N LEU A 107 2.94 -6.50 8.24
CA LEU A 107 2.38 -6.28 6.91
C LEU A 107 1.58 -4.97 6.92
N VAL A 108 1.88 -4.09 5.96
CA VAL A 108 1.10 -2.86 5.69
C VAL A 108 0.37 -3.07 4.37
N GLU A 109 -0.93 -2.88 4.36
CA GLU A 109 -1.75 -3.08 3.18
C GLU A 109 -2.88 -2.02 3.10
N ALA A 110 -3.51 -1.93 1.95
CA ALA A 110 -4.67 -1.08 1.70
C ALA A 110 -5.76 -1.90 1.01
N ASP A 111 -7.00 -1.78 1.45
CA ASP A 111 -8.24 -2.26 0.82
C ASP A 111 -8.39 -3.78 0.64
N ALA A 112 -7.33 -4.56 0.91
CA ALA A 112 -7.45 -6.01 0.94
C ALA A 112 -8.10 -6.51 2.24
N TYR A 113 -7.92 -5.78 3.35
CA TYR A 113 -8.51 -6.09 4.65
C TYR A 113 -8.82 -4.84 5.46
N THR A 114 -10.07 -4.64 5.81
CA THR A 114 -10.52 -3.66 6.82
C THR A 114 -11.04 -4.43 8.04
N PRO A 115 -10.34 -4.34 9.19
CA PRO A 115 -10.79 -5.01 10.41
C PRO A 115 -12.15 -4.50 10.88
N ALA A 116 -13.03 -5.40 11.22
CA ALA A 116 -14.30 -5.06 11.81
C ALA A 116 -14.17 -4.54 13.25
N ALA A 117 -15.28 -4.11 13.86
CA ALA A 117 -15.31 -3.73 15.26
C ALA A 117 -14.79 -4.88 16.15
N PRO A 118 -14.10 -4.59 17.27
CA PRO A 118 -13.40 -5.61 18.07
C PRO A 118 -14.26 -6.80 18.54
N ASN A 119 -15.54 -6.60 18.72
CA ASN A 119 -16.46 -7.64 19.22
C ASN A 119 -17.43 -8.16 18.15
N ALA A 120 -17.21 -7.83 16.88
CA ALA A 120 -18.04 -8.34 15.80
C ALA A 120 -17.82 -9.84 15.59
N ALA A 121 -18.88 -10.54 15.24
CA ALA A 121 -18.79 -11.94 14.83
C ALA A 121 -18.29 -12.04 13.38
N PRO A 122 -17.48 -13.06 13.04
CA PRO A 122 -17.13 -13.33 11.65
C PRO A 122 -18.39 -13.55 10.79
N PRO A 123 -18.36 -13.14 9.51
CA PRO A 123 -19.47 -13.36 8.60
C PRO A 123 -19.63 -14.86 8.28
N ALA A 124 -20.85 -15.25 7.89
CA ALA A 124 -21.11 -16.62 7.45
C ALA A 124 -20.29 -17.02 6.21
N GLN A 125 -19.97 -16.04 5.36
CA GLN A 125 -19.11 -16.21 4.20
C GLN A 125 -17.96 -15.23 4.27
N PRO A 126 -16.70 -15.70 4.19
CA PRO A 126 -15.53 -14.82 4.17
C PRO A 126 -15.53 -13.85 2.99
N ASN A 127 -15.02 -12.65 3.20
CA ASN A 127 -14.80 -11.70 2.11
C ASN A 127 -13.67 -12.21 1.19
N PRO A 128 -13.89 -12.31 -0.14
CA PRO A 128 -12.89 -12.81 -1.09
C PRO A 128 -11.57 -12.02 -1.08
N ALA A 129 -11.59 -10.71 -0.84
CA ALA A 129 -10.38 -9.89 -0.74
C ALA A 129 -9.52 -10.30 0.45
N GLN A 130 -10.14 -10.61 1.59
CA GLN A 130 -9.45 -11.06 2.80
C GLN A 130 -8.84 -12.45 2.62
N VAL A 131 -9.56 -13.37 1.97
CA VAL A 131 -9.04 -14.69 1.61
C VAL A 131 -7.85 -14.55 0.68
N ASN A 132 -7.98 -13.73 -0.36
CA ASN A 132 -6.90 -13.45 -1.31
C ASN A 132 -5.65 -12.86 -0.64
N LEU A 133 -5.81 -11.90 0.29
CA LEU A 133 -4.68 -11.36 1.05
C LEU A 133 -3.96 -12.48 1.82
N TYR A 134 -4.71 -13.31 2.53
CA TYR A 134 -4.13 -14.42 3.29
C TYR A 134 -3.41 -15.42 2.38
N ASP A 135 -4.00 -15.78 1.25
CA ASP A 135 -3.39 -16.69 0.28
C ASP A 135 -2.09 -16.11 -0.30
N ASN A 136 -2.00 -14.78 -0.49
CA ASN A 136 -0.75 -14.11 -0.87
C ASN A 136 0.32 -14.15 0.24
N ILE A 137 -0.07 -13.97 1.52
CA ILE A 137 0.85 -14.12 2.66
C ILE A 137 1.46 -15.53 2.67
N GLU A 138 0.62 -16.58 2.51
CA GLU A 138 1.06 -17.99 2.48
C GLU A 138 1.92 -18.27 1.24
N ARG A 139 1.49 -17.84 0.05
CA ARG A 139 2.23 -18.02 -1.21
C ARG A 139 3.64 -17.45 -1.14
N LEU A 140 3.77 -16.27 -0.54
CA LEU A 140 5.04 -15.55 -0.38
C LEU A 140 5.83 -16.03 0.85
N LYS A 141 5.25 -16.91 1.68
CA LYS A 141 5.85 -17.42 2.94
C LYS A 141 6.28 -16.29 3.87
N LEU A 142 5.46 -15.25 4.00
CA LEU A 142 5.75 -14.12 4.86
C LEU A 142 5.46 -14.47 6.32
N ALA A 143 6.43 -14.26 7.21
CA ALA A 143 6.27 -14.47 8.65
C ALA A 143 5.58 -13.26 9.29
N VAL A 144 4.27 -13.10 9.04
CA VAL A 144 3.48 -11.95 9.52
C VAL A 144 2.96 -12.22 10.92
N ASP A 145 3.26 -11.34 11.88
CA ASP A 145 2.65 -11.32 13.21
C ASP A 145 1.47 -10.33 13.27
N GLN A 146 1.60 -9.19 12.57
CA GLN A 146 0.63 -8.09 12.62
C GLN A 146 0.36 -7.51 11.23
N ILE A 147 -0.88 -7.05 11.04
CA ILE A 147 -1.31 -6.31 9.85
C ILE A 147 -1.65 -4.88 10.27
N LEU A 148 -1.13 -3.92 9.52
CA LEU A 148 -1.46 -2.50 9.61
C LEU A 148 -2.20 -2.10 8.33
N PRO A 149 -3.53 -2.15 8.31
CA PRO A 149 -4.32 -1.69 7.18
C PRO A 149 -4.33 -0.16 7.13
N LEU A 150 -4.46 0.42 5.95
CA LEU A 150 -4.65 1.87 5.81
C LEU A 150 -6.08 2.28 6.23
N HIS A 151 -7.04 1.38 6.12
CA HIS A 151 -8.40 1.56 6.61
C HIS A 151 -8.64 0.73 7.87
N GLY A 152 -8.52 1.35 9.04
CA GLY A 152 -8.85 0.71 10.30
C GLY A 152 -7.71 0.68 11.32
N ARG A 153 -7.72 -0.33 12.17
CA ARG A 153 -6.76 -0.49 13.27
C ARG A 153 -5.73 -1.58 12.97
N LYS A 154 -4.55 -1.45 13.56
CA LYS A 154 -3.56 -2.52 13.54
C LYS A 154 -4.10 -3.76 14.29
N VAL A 155 -3.92 -4.93 13.72
CA VAL A 155 -4.45 -6.21 14.22
C VAL A 155 -3.41 -7.33 14.13
N PRO A 156 -3.50 -8.38 14.97
CA PRO A 156 -2.72 -9.60 14.76
C PRO A 156 -3.22 -10.37 13.52
N LEU A 157 -2.34 -11.12 12.85
CA LEU A 157 -2.71 -12.00 11.73
C LEU A 157 -3.82 -12.98 12.11
N ALA A 158 -3.83 -13.47 13.36
CA ALA A 158 -4.85 -14.36 13.87
C ALA A 158 -6.27 -13.80 13.75
N GLU A 159 -6.44 -12.47 13.74
CA GLU A 159 -7.75 -11.87 13.53
C GLU A 159 -8.22 -12.06 12.09
N LEU A 160 -7.36 -11.83 11.09
CA LEU A 160 -7.67 -12.14 9.70
C LEU A 160 -8.01 -13.62 9.53
N GLN A 161 -7.19 -14.52 10.10
CA GLN A 161 -7.43 -15.97 10.04
C GLN A 161 -8.81 -16.34 10.60
N LYS A 162 -9.20 -15.77 11.73
CA LYS A 162 -10.54 -15.94 12.31
C LYS A 162 -11.64 -15.48 11.33
N TRP A 163 -11.46 -14.33 10.68
CA TRP A 163 -12.46 -13.74 9.77
C TRP A 163 -12.64 -14.53 8.48
N ILE A 164 -11.63 -15.27 8.05
CA ILE A 164 -11.70 -16.14 6.86
C ILE A 164 -11.93 -17.61 7.20
N GLY A 165 -12.23 -17.93 8.47
CA GLY A 165 -12.50 -19.31 8.91
C GLY A 165 -11.28 -20.23 8.94
N LYS A 166 -10.05 -19.69 9.01
CA LYS A 166 -8.78 -20.44 9.09
C LYS A 166 -8.14 -20.42 10.49
N ALA A 167 -8.82 -19.87 11.50
CA ALA A 167 -8.33 -19.94 12.87
C ALA A 167 -8.44 -21.38 13.39
N SER A 168 -7.34 -21.94 13.88
CA SER A 168 -7.27 -23.22 14.61
C SER A 168 -7.67 -23.04 16.07
#